data_7d0e27781cb34a6ea06205ef9391b0cf
#
_entry.id   7d0e27781cb34a6ea06205ef9391b0cf
#
_cell.length_a   1.000
_cell.length_b   1.000
_cell.length_c   1.000
_cell.angle_alpha   90.00
_cell.angle_beta   90.00
_cell.angle_gamma   90.00
#
_symmetry.space_group_name_H-M   'P 1'
#
loop_
_entity.id
_entity.type
_entity.pdbx_description
1 polymer ?
#
loop_
_entity_poly.entity_id
_entity_poly.type
_entity_poly.pdbx_seq_one_letter_code
_entity_poly.pdbx_strand_id
1 'polypeptide(L)'
;NFCTAGGIEGLKGTKPIRRMHLQPNDTTIATVLGAAGYRTCLVNKWHLDGFNPEATPLNRGFDEFYGWLISTTYSNDPYYYPYWRFNNEKLENVKENEGDRHIKHNTDLSTEDAIKFINRNKDNPFFLYLAYDAPHEPYIIDETGWYDDESWNMNTKRYASLITHMDRAIGRLLAELDRLGLRENTLVIFASDNGAAKQAPLAELGCKGSLKGMKGQLYEG
;
A
#
# COMPACT_ATOMS: atom_id res chain seq x y z
N ASN A 1 18.79 8.04 -2.84
CA ASN A 1 17.96 8.98 -3.63
C ASN A 1 16.48 8.58 -3.72
N PHE A 2 16.05 7.54 -2.99
CA PHE A 2 14.63 7.17 -2.89
C PHE A 2 13.77 8.29 -2.31
N CYS A 3 14.32 9.06 -1.37
CA CYS A 3 13.61 10.20 -0.79
C CYS A 3 13.33 11.32 -1.79
N THR A 4 14.07 11.39 -2.90
CA THR A 4 13.90 12.45 -3.88
C THR A 4 12.82 12.15 -4.90
N ALA A 5 12.61 10.91 -5.29
CA ALA A 5 11.57 10.56 -6.28
C ALA A 5 10.15 10.71 -5.70
N GLY A 6 9.91 10.24 -4.47
CA GLY A 6 8.60 10.34 -3.82
C GLY A 6 8.38 11.61 -2.99
N GLY A 7 9.48 12.25 -2.52
CA GLY A 7 9.40 13.40 -1.63
C GLY A 7 9.20 14.75 -2.31
N ILE A 8 9.29 14.82 -3.62
CA ILE A 8 9.38 16.08 -4.34
C ILE A 8 8.02 16.68 -4.67
N GLU A 9 6.99 15.89 -4.76
CA GLU A 9 5.62 16.40 -4.95
C GLU A 9 5.10 17.23 -3.77
N GLY A 10 5.71 17.11 -2.59
CA GLY A 10 5.23 17.72 -1.35
C GLY A 10 6.02 18.91 -0.82
N LEU A 11 7.16 19.28 -1.38
CA LEU A 11 7.96 20.41 -0.88
C LEU A 11 7.37 21.75 -1.34
N LYS A 12 6.48 22.32 -0.52
CA LYS A 12 6.01 23.69 -0.70
C LYS A 12 7.20 24.65 -0.70
N GLY A 13 7.40 25.39 -1.81
CA GLY A 13 8.39 26.46 -1.95
C GLY A 13 9.57 26.16 -2.86
N THR A 14 9.75 24.96 -3.33
CA THR A 14 10.62 24.67 -4.47
C THR A 14 9.82 24.85 -5.76
N LYS A 15 10.44 25.40 -6.82
CA LYS A 15 9.86 25.30 -8.16
C LYS A 15 9.55 23.80 -8.37
N PRO A 16 8.35 23.46 -8.85
CA PRO A 16 8.03 22.06 -9.07
C PRO A 16 9.13 21.51 -9.97
N ILE A 17 9.95 20.62 -9.43
CA ILE A 17 10.83 19.78 -10.25
C ILE A 17 9.81 18.87 -10.95
N ARG A 18 9.36 19.36 -12.11
CA ARG A 18 8.29 18.74 -12.87
C ARG A 18 8.72 17.31 -13.18
N ARG A 19 8.03 16.36 -12.52
CA ARG A 19 8.03 14.95 -12.88
C ARG A 19 9.38 14.26 -12.74
N MET A 20 9.83 14.08 -11.52
CA MET A 20 10.88 13.09 -11.26
C MET A 20 10.20 11.73 -11.09
N HIS A 21 10.10 11.02 -12.19
CA HIS A 21 9.79 9.58 -12.19
C HIS A 21 11.10 8.79 -12.09
N LEU A 22 11.00 7.52 -11.77
CA LEU A 22 12.15 6.63 -11.83
C LEU A 22 12.71 6.63 -13.26
N GLN A 23 13.99 6.95 -13.36
CA GLN A 23 14.69 6.97 -14.65
C GLN A 23 15.00 5.53 -15.10
N PRO A 24 15.19 5.29 -16.42
CA PRO A 24 15.56 3.95 -16.92
C PRO A 24 16.76 3.31 -16.21
N ASN A 25 17.70 4.14 -15.75
CA ASN A 25 18.92 3.69 -15.07
C ASN A 25 18.78 3.55 -13.55
N ASP A 26 17.64 3.91 -12.96
CA ASP A 26 17.42 3.74 -11.53
C ASP A 26 17.24 2.26 -11.21
N THR A 27 18.12 1.75 -10.39
CA THR A 27 18.05 0.36 -9.92
C THR A 27 17.07 0.26 -8.76
N THR A 28 16.07 -0.60 -8.91
CA THR A 28 15.12 -0.92 -7.85
C THR A 28 15.50 -2.22 -7.14
N ILE A 29 14.96 -2.44 -5.95
CA ILE A 29 15.11 -3.72 -5.26
C ILE A 29 14.52 -4.88 -6.09
N ALA A 30 13.42 -4.64 -6.81
CA ALA A 30 12.82 -5.64 -7.69
C ALA A 30 13.76 -6.02 -8.84
N THR A 31 14.44 -5.03 -9.46
CA THR A 31 15.45 -5.30 -10.50
C THR A 31 16.60 -6.16 -9.97
N VAL A 32 17.11 -5.84 -8.75
CA VAL A 32 18.22 -6.58 -8.15
C VAL A 32 17.81 -8.02 -7.82
N LEU A 33 16.66 -8.19 -7.18
CA LEU A 33 16.19 -9.51 -6.78
C LEU A 33 15.73 -10.34 -7.99
N GLY A 34 15.11 -9.72 -9.00
CA GLY A 34 14.79 -10.40 -10.26
C GLY A 34 16.03 -10.94 -10.97
N ALA A 35 17.11 -10.14 -11.02
CA ALA A 35 18.40 -10.60 -11.56
C ALA A 35 19.02 -11.74 -10.74
N ALA A 36 18.69 -11.86 -9.46
CA ALA A 36 19.09 -12.97 -8.59
C ALA A 36 18.15 -14.20 -8.69
N GLY A 37 17.16 -14.19 -9.59
CA GLY A 37 16.25 -15.30 -9.83
C GLY A 37 14.99 -15.30 -8.98
N TYR A 38 14.69 -14.21 -8.26
CA TYR A 38 13.44 -14.08 -7.53
C TYR A 38 12.29 -13.73 -8.49
N ARG A 39 11.12 -14.31 -8.24
CA ARG A 39 9.86 -13.82 -8.81
C ARG A 39 9.42 -12.58 -8.06
N THR A 40 9.12 -11.51 -8.76
CA THR A 40 8.87 -10.20 -8.17
C THR A 40 7.44 -9.73 -8.41
N CYS A 41 6.76 -9.25 -7.36
CA CYS A 41 5.41 -8.73 -7.48
C CYS A 41 5.23 -7.47 -6.64
N LEU A 42 4.55 -6.47 -7.22
CA LEU A 42 4.01 -5.34 -6.49
C LEU A 42 2.49 -5.47 -6.42
N VAL A 43 1.95 -5.33 -5.23
CA VAL A 43 0.51 -5.31 -4.99
C VAL A 43 0.11 -3.99 -4.35
N ASN A 44 -0.93 -3.37 -4.87
CA ASN A 44 -1.57 -2.13 -4.52
C ASN A 44 -0.84 -0.89 -5.05
N LYS A 45 -0.52 0.10 -4.22
CA LYS A 45 -0.13 1.45 -4.60
C LYS A 45 1.30 1.53 -5.15
N TRP A 46 1.44 2.05 -6.38
CA TRP A 46 2.75 2.39 -6.93
C TRP A 46 3.18 3.82 -6.59
N HIS A 47 2.45 4.81 -7.04
CA HIS A 47 2.63 6.26 -6.80
C HIS A 47 4.00 6.85 -7.15
N LEU A 48 4.70 6.24 -8.11
CA LEU A 48 5.99 6.70 -8.62
C LEU A 48 5.91 7.05 -10.11
N ASP A 49 5.00 7.98 -10.46
CA ASP A 49 4.63 8.41 -11.81
C ASP A 49 4.03 7.32 -12.70
N GLY A 50 2.77 7.01 -12.45
CA GLY A 50 2.01 6.07 -13.28
C GLY A 50 1.56 6.60 -14.64
N PHE A 51 1.80 7.87 -14.94
CA PHE A 51 1.45 8.46 -16.25
C PHE A 51 2.55 8.28 -17.29
N ASN A 52 3.77 7.94 -16.87
CA ASN A 52 4.85 7.60 -17.77
C ASN A 52 4.88 6.08 -17.96
N PRO A 53 4.61 5.57 -19.18
CA PRO A 53 4.65 4.13 -19.44
C PRO A 53 5.99 3.48 -19.06
N GLU A 54 7.10 4.20 -19.16
CA GLU A 54 8.41 3.67 -18.79
C GLU A 54 8.63 3.56 -17.27
N ALA A 55 7.82 4.24 -16.47
CA ALA A 55 7.93 4.26 -15.01
C ALA A 55 6.95 3.32 -14.29
N THR A 56 6.24 2.46 -15.00
CA THR A 56 5.31 1.49 -14.41
C THR A 56 6.05 0.39 -13.63
N PRO A 57 5.41 -0.28 -12.68
CA PRO A 57 6.04 -1.37 -11.92
C PRO A 57 6.70 -2.43 -12.80
N LEU A 58 6.03 -2.86 -13.88
CA LEU A 58 6.54 -3.89 -14.78
C LEU A 58 7.80 -3.44 -15.50
N ASN A 59 7.92 -2.15 -15.84
CA ASN A 59 9.12 -1.57 -16.43
C ASN A 59 10.20 -1.22 -15.39
N ARG A 60 9.94 -1.48 -14.11
CA ARG A 60 10.85 -1.21 -12.99
C ARG A 60 11.21 -2.45 -12.19
N GLY A 61 11.19 -3.61 -12.84
CA GLY A 61 11.74 -4.86 -12.33
C GLY A 61 10.75 -5.77 -11.64
N PHE A 62 9.45 -5.42 -11.61
CA PHE A 62 8.43 -6.34 -11.14
C PHE A 62 7.92 -7.22 -12.29
N ASP A 63 7.83 -8.53 -12.06
CA ASP A 63 7.25 -9.48 -13.01
C ASP A 63 5.72 -9.38 -13.05
N GLU A 64 5.11 -9.05 -11.90
CA GLU A 64 3.65 -8.94 -11.75
C GLU A 64 3.27 -7.65 -11.01
N PHE A 65 2.12 -7.09 -11.38
CA PHE A 65 1.55 -5.91 -10.75
C PHE A 65 0.03 -6.02 -10.62
N TYR A 66 -0.48 -5.81 -9.40
CA TYR A 66 -1.92 -5.80 -9.10
C TYR A 66 -2.24 -4.56 -8.27
N GLY A 67 -2.92 -3.57 -8.86
CA GLY A 67 -3.22 -2.36 -8.10
C GLY A 67 -3.38 -1.09 -8.92
N TRP A 68 -2.88 0.01 -8.41
CA TRP A 68 -3.06 1.34 -8.97
C TRP A 68 -1.73 2.07 -9.15
N LEU A 69 -1.56 2.68 -10.33
CA LEU A 69 -0.34 3.43 -10.66
C LEU A 69 -0.24 4.75 -9.88
N ILE A 70 -1.38 5.32 -9.50
CA ILE A 70 -1.48 6.54 -8.70
C ILE A 70 -2.17 6.25 -7.38
N SER A 71 -2.15 7.21 -6.46
CA SER A 71 -2.89 7.06 -5.20
C SER A 71 -4.39 7.07 -5.46
N THR A 72 -5.10 6.11 -4.90
CA THR A 72 -6.57 6.06 -4.90
C THR A 72 -7.17 7.15 -4.01
N THR A 73 -6.37 7.74 -3.13
CA THR A 73 -6.81 8.76 -2.16
C THR A 73 -7.24 10.09 -2.79
N TYR A 74 -7.09 10.26 -4.10
CA TYR A 74 -7.68 11.37 -4.85
C TYR A 74 -9.18 11.18 -5.15
N SER A 75 -9.72 9.99 -4.91
CA SER A 75 -11.16 9.74 -4.99
C SER A 75 -11.84 10.04 -3.65
N ASN A 76 -13.16 10.24 -3.68
CA ASN A 76 -13.95 10.40 -2.46
C ASN A 76 -14.07 9.09 -1.66
N ASP A 77 -13.78 7.96 -2.30
CA ASP A 77 -13.82 6.62 -1.72
C ASP A 77 -12.64 5.78 -2.18
N PRO A 78 -11.45 5.95 -1.57
CA PRO A 78 -10.24 5.29 -2.02
C PRO A 78 -10.20 3.80 -1.68
N TYR A 79 -11.04 3.32 -0.76
CA TYR A 79 -10.99 1.94 -0.27
C TYR A 79 -11.92 0.99 -1.00
N TYR A 80 -12.97 1.51 -1.63
CA TYR A 80 -13.90 0.74 -2.45
C TYR A 80 -13.88 1.19 -3.91
N TYR A 81 -13.15 2.25 -4.21
CA TYR A 81 -12.89 2.81 -5.51
C TYR A 81 -11.39 2.69 -5.85
N PRO A 82 -10.96 2.61 -7.10
CA PRO A 82 -11.82 2.58 -8.31
C PRO A 82 -12.38 1.18 -8.54
N TYR A 83 -13.47 1.09 -9.29
CA TYR A 83 -14.01 -0.20 -9.76
C TYR A 83 -13.03 -0.95 -10.66
N TRP A 84 -12.06 -0.22 -11.24
CA TRP A 84 -10.99 -0.75 -12.06
C TRP A 84 -9.66 -0.70 -11.31
N ARG A 85 -8.83 -1.68 -11.62
CA ARG A 85 -7.44 -1.77 -11.16
C ARG A 85 -6.59 -2.39 -12.25
N PHE A 86 -5.30 -2.28 -12.16
CA PHE A 86 -4.38 -3.02 -13.01
C PHE A 86 -4.26 -4.48 -12.54
N ASN A 87 -4.30 -5.38 -13.52
CA ASN A 87 -3.82 -6.74 -13.43
C ASN A 87 -2.72 -6.85 -14.50
N ASN A 88 -1.49 -6.68 -14.07
CA ASN A 88 -0.36 -6.43 -14.95
C ASN A 88 -0.61 -5.20 -15.85
N GLU A 89 -0.65 -5.35 -17.16
CA GLU A 89 -0.92 -4.27 -18.11
C GLU A 89 -2.41 -4.02 -18.36
N LYS A 90 -3.28 -4.90 -17.89
CA LYS A 90 -4.72 -4.85 -18.17
C LYS A 90 -5.47 -4.14 -17.07
N LEU A 91 -6.42 -3.31 -17.46
CA LEU A 91 -7.42 -2.76 -16.55
C LEU A 91 -8.55 -3.78 -16.37
N GLU A 92 -8.88 -4.09 -15.13
CA GLU A 92 -9.97 -4.97 -14.74
C GLU A 92 -10.93 -4.24 -13.82
N ASN A 93 -12.23 -4.51 -13.96
CA ASN A 93 -13.23 -4.01 -13.03
C ASN A 93 -13.28 -4.85 -11.77
N VAL A 94 -13.39 -4.19 -10.63
CA VAL A 94 -13.79 -4.81 -9.37
C VAL A 94 -15.32 -4.89 -9.36
N LYS A 95 -15.85 -5.95 -9.95
CA LYS A 95 -17.31 -6.12 -10.21
C LYS A 95 -18.14 -6.03 -8.93
N GLU A 96 -17.59 -6.45 -7.80
CA GLU A 96 -18.24 -6.40 -6.51
C GLU A 96 -18.59 -4.97 -6.10
N ASN A 97 -17.77 -4.00 -6.51
CA ASN A 97 -17.95 -2.59 -6.15
C ASN A 97 -18.70 -1.77 -7.22
N GLU A 98 -19.08 -2.37 -8.36
CA GLU A 98 -19.85 -1.67 -9.41
C GLU A 98 -21.15 -1.08 -8.83
N GLY A 99 -21.48 0.16 -9.24
CA GLY A 99 -22.67 0.88 -8.76
C GLY A 99 -22.53 1.42 -7.33
N ASP A 100 -21.33 1.88 -6.98
CA ASP A 100 -20.98 2.49 -5.67
C ASP A 100 -21.25 1.55 -4.48
N ARG A 101 -21.06 0.25 -4.68
CA ARG A 101 -21.22 -0.74 -3.62
C ARG A 101 -19.93 -0.88 -2.82
N HIS A 102 -20.04 -0.90 -1.50
CA HIS A 102 -18.94 -1.13 -0.55
C HIS A 102 -18.86 -2.63 -0.20
N ILE A 103 -18.53 -3.49 -1.16
CA ILE A 103 -18.47 -4.94 -0.92
C ILE A 103 -17.04 -5.42 -0.74
N LYS A 104 -16.13 -4.95 -1.58
CA LYS A 104 -14.75 -5.42 -1.59
C LYS A 104 -13.80 -4.30 -1.22
N HIS A 105 -13.32 -4.32 0.01
CA HIS A 105 -12.35 -3.36 0.48
C HIS A 105 -10.99 -3.57 -0.20
N ASN A 106 -10.31 -2.48 -0.55
CA ASN A 106 -9.00 -2.48 -1.21
C ASN A 106 -7.95 -3.32 -0.44
N THR A 107 -7.92 -3.23 0.89
CA THR A 107 -7.04 -4.06 1.72
C THR A 107 -7.28 -5.56 1.51
N ASP A 108 -8.53 -5.99 1.37
CA ASP A 108 -8.85 -7.39 1.11
C ASP A 108 -8.44 -7.84 -0.27
N LEU A 109 -8.73 -7.03 -1.30
CA LEU A 109 -8.29 -7.30 -2.67
C LEU A 109 -6.78 -7.49 -2.74
N SER A 110 -6.05 -6.55 -2.14
CA SER A 110 -4.58 -6.59 -2.13
C SER A 110 -4.04 -7.81 -1.39
N THR A 111 -4.65 -8.18 -0.28
CA THR A 111 -4.26 -9.38 0.48
C THR A 111 -4.52 -10.65 -0.31
N GLU A 112 -5.67 -10.74 -0.99
CA GLU A 112 -6.01 -11.89 -1.84
C GLU A 112 -5.04 -12.05 -3.00
N ASP A 113 -4.65 -10.95 -3.66
CA ASP A 113 -3.68 -11.01 -4.75
C ASP A 113 -2.29 -11.38 -4.25
N ALA A 114 -1.87 -10.86 -3.10
CA ALA A 114 -0.64 -11.25 -2.43
C ALA A 114 -0.62 -12.75 -2.11
N ILE A 115 -1.70 -13.26 -1.53
CA ILE A 115 -1.85 -14.70 -1.23
C ILE A 115 -1.82 -15.55 -2.51
N LYS A 116 -2.52 -15.14 -3.57
CA LYS A 116 -2.49 -15.82 -4.87
C LYS A 116 -1.09 -15.85 -5.46
N PHE A 117 -0.34 -14.74 -5.37
CA PHE A 117 1.03 -14.67 -5.83
C PHE A 117 1.94 -15.63 -5.05
N ILE A 118 1.89 -15.64 -3.73
CA ILE A 118 2.67 -16.55 -2.88
C ILE A 118 2.36 -18.00 -3.24
N ASN A 119 1.10 -18.38 -3.39
CA ASN A 119 0.70 -19.75 -3.73
C ASN A 119 1.26 -20.20 -5.08
N ARG A 120 1.25 -19.34 -6.09
CA ARG A 120 1.81 -19.65 -7.41
C ARG A 120 3.33 -19.79 -7.40
N ASN A 121 4.00 -19.11 -6.46
CA ASN A 121 5.46 -19.03 -6.41
C ASN A 121 6.07 -19.73 -5.19
N LYS A 122 5.32 -20.57 -4.47
CA LYS A 122 5.74 -21.22 -3.22
C LYS A 122 7.02 -22.09 -3.35
N ASP A 123 7.30 -22.57 -4.55
CA ASP A 123 8.45 -23.41 -4.85
C ASP A 123 9.63 -22.64 -5.44
N ASN A 124 9.52 -21.30 -5.53
CA ASN A 124 10.55 -20.41 -6.07
C ASN A 124 10.91 -19.31 -5.05
N PRO A 125 12.12 -18.76 -5.12
CA PRO A 125 12.40 -17.51 -4.43
C PRO A 125 11.46 -16.42 -4.93
N PHE A 126 10.86 -15.64 -4.02
CA PHE A 126 9.97 -14.54 -4.41
C PHE A 126 10.24 -13.28 -3.59
N PHE A 127 9.93 -12.15 -4.20
CA PHE A 127 9.86 -10.83 -3.56
C PHE A 127 8.47 -10.24 -3.78
N LEU A 128 7.74 -10.07 -2.70
CA LEU A 128 6.43 -9.44 -2.69
C LEU A 128 6.52 -8.07 -2.01
N TYR A 129 6.21 -7.00 -2.73
CA TYR A 129 6.03 -5.67 -2.17
C TYR A 129 4.54 -5.34 -2.08
N LEU A 130 3.97 -5.47 -0.89
CA LEU A 130 2.56 -5.23 -0.62
C LEU A 130 2.39 -3.84 0.01
N ALA A 131 1.95 -2.88 -0.79
CA ALA A 131 1.87 -1.46 -0.45
C ALA A 131 0.44 -1.05 -0.08
N TYR A 132 -0.03 -1.43 1.11
CA TYR A 132 -1.35 -1.04 1.58
C TYR A 132 -1.57 0.47 1.62
N ASP A 133 -2.76 0.94 1.23
CA ASP A 133 -3.16 2.34 1.40
C ASP A 133 -3.58 2.65 2.84
N ALA A 134 -4.09 1.68 3.58
CA ALA A 134 -4.52 1.86 4.97
C ALA A 134 -3.32 2.23 5.88
N PRO A 135 -3.49 3.16 6.80
CA PRO A 135 -4.69 3.92 7.14
C PRO A 135 -4.69 5.35 6.54
N HIS A 136 -4.37 5.54 5.25
CA HIS A 136 -4.39 6.85 4.61
C HIS A 136 -5.81 7.44 4.60
N GLU A 137 -5.93 8.75 4.71
CA GLU A 137 -7.20 9.47 4.57
C GLU A 137 -7.71 9.50 3.11
N PRO A 138 -9.02 9.67 2.88
CA PRO A 138 -10.11 9.72 3.87
C PRO A 138 -10.35 8.34 4.51
N TYR A 139 -10.73 8.33 5.80
CA TYR A 139 -10.93 7.09 6.53
C TYR A 139 -12.31 6.52 6.23
N ILE A 140 -12.39 5.63 5.25
CA ILE A 140 -13.64 5.01 4.80
C ILE A 140 -13.57 3.51 5.06
N ILE A 141 -14.42 3.06 5.96
CA ILE A 141 -14.67 1.69 6.29
C ILE A 141 -16.05 1.60 6.93
N ASP A 142 -16.85 0.63 6.52
CA ASP A 142 -18.22 0.48 7.02
C ASP A 142 -18.25 -0.23 8.39
N GLU A 143 -17.28 -1.10 8.66
CA GLU A 143 -17.20 -1.86 9.91
C GLU A 143 -16.42 -1.08 10.98
N THR A 144 -17.13 -0.46 11.92
CA THR A 144 -16.53 0.26 13.07
C THR A 144 -16.84 -0.41 14.42
N GLY A 145 -17.63 -1.48 14.44
CA GLY A 145 -18.20 -2.09 15.63
C GLY A 145 -17.19 -2.52 16.69
N TRP A 146 -15.92 -2.70 16.35
CA TRP A 146 -14.86 -2.98 17.32
C TRP A 146 -14.62 -1.84 18.32
N TYR A 147 -15.08 -0.65 17.99
CA TYR A 147 -14.85 0.59 18.75
C TYR A 147 -16.14 1.30 19.10
N ASP A 148 -17.30 0.62 19.06
CA ASP A 148 -18.60 1.24 19.34
C ASP A 148 -18.69 1.76 20.77
N ASP A 149 -18.10 1.06 21.74
CA ASP A 149 -18.07 1.46 23.15
C ASP A 149 -17.09 2.60 23.47
N GLU A 150 -16.23 2.97 22.52
CA GLU A 150 -15.31 4.08 22.72
C GLU A 150 -16.00 5.43 22.58
N SER A 151 -15.59 6.40 23.40
CA SER A 151 -16.11 7.75 23.36
C SER A 151 -15.57 8.61 22.21
N TRP A 152 -14.77 8.02 21.32
CA TRP A 152 -14.15 8.69 20.19
C TRP A 152 -15.18 9.17 19.16
N ASN A 153 -14.82 10.23 18.43
CA ASN A 153 -15.61 10.63 17.28
C ASN A 153 -15.56 9.57 16.15
N MET A 154 -16.49 9.60 15.22
CA MET A 154 -16.61 8.63 14.14
C MET A 154 -15.36 8.55 13.26
N ASN A 155 -14.68 9.68 13.03
CA ASN A 155 -13.45 9.70 12.23
C ASN A 155 -12.31 8.91 12.90
N THR A 156 -12.18 9.01 14.22
CA THR A 156 -11.23 8.25 15.02
C THR A 156 -11.56 6.76 15.02
N LYS A 157 -12.85 6.42 15.18
CA LYS A 157 -13.33 5.03 15.09
C LYS A 157 -12.99 4.39 13.74
N ARG A 158 -13.23 5.12 12.65
CA ARG A 158 -12.89 4.67 11.29
C ARG A 158 -11.38 4.49 11.09
N TYR A 159 -10.57 5.43 11.58
CA TYR A 159 -9.12 5.31 11.50
C TYR A 159 -8.61 4.06 12.24
N ALA A 160 -9.05 3.85 13.49
CA ALA A 160 -8.71 2.66 14.26
C ALA A 160 -9.19 1.38 13.58
N SER A 161 -10.40 1.39 13.01
CA SER A 161 -10.96 0.25 12.28
C SER A 161 -10.17 -0.09 11.02
N LEU A 162 -9.69 0.90 10.26
CA LEU A 162 -8.80 0.67 9.11
C LEU A 162 -7.51 -0.03 9.53
N ILE A 163 -6.91 0.37 10.66
CA ILE A 163 -5.71 -0.26 11.20
C ILE A 163 -6.01 -1.71 11.60
N THR A 164 -7.09 -1.94 12.34
CA THR A 164 -7.49 -3.30 12.76
C THR A 164 -7.82 -4.19 11.56
N HIS A 165 -8.47 -3.65 10.54
CA HIS A 165 -8.76 -4.37 9.30
C HIS A 165 -7.48 -4.77 8.57
N MET A 166 -6.53 -3.85 8.45
CA MET A 166 -5.22 -4.12 7.86
C MET A 166 -4.43 -5.15 8.67
N ASP A 167 -4.42 -5.05 10.00
CA ASP A 167 -3.73 -6.01 10.87
C ASP A 167 -4.28 -7.43 10.69
N ARG A 168 -5.61 -7.58 10.63
CA ARG A 168 -6.25 -8.86 10.32
C ARG A 168 -5.90 -9.39 8.92
N ALA A 169 -5.78 -8.50 7.94
CA ALA A 169 -5.38 -8.86 6.60
C ALA A 169 -3.92 -9.36 6.56
N ILE A 170 -3.02 -8.70 7.30
CA ILE A 170 -1.64 -9.15 7.50
C ILE A 170 -1.63 -10.51 8.22
N GLY A 171 -2.46 -10.69 9.24
CA GLY A 171 -2.62 -11.98 9.93
C GLY A 171 -2.97 -13.12 8.97
N ARG A 172 -3.90 -12.89 8.02
CA ARG A 172 -4.24 -13.89 6.97
C ARG A 172 -3.04 -14.21 6.07
N LEU A 173 -2.26 -13.19 5.69
CA LEU A 173 -1.07 -13.38 4.87
C LEU A 173 0.00 -14.22 5.59
N LEU A 174 0.25 -13.91 6.87
CA LEU A 174 1.21 -14.64 7.69
C LEU A 174 0.76 -16.10 7.93
N ALA A 175 -0.52 -16.31 8.19
CA ALA A 175 -1.10 -17.66 8.31
C ALA A 175 -0.95 -18.47 7.02
N GLU A 176 -0.99 -17.82 5.86
CA GLU A 176 -0.77 -18.50 4.58
C GLU A 176 0.69 -18.93 4.40
N LEU A 177 1.66 -18.12 4.84
CA LEU A 177 3.08 -18.51 4.87
C LEU A 177 3.29 -19.73 5.78
N ASP A 178 2.63 -19.75 6.96
CA ASP A 178 2.68 -20.88 7.88
C ASP A 178 2.07 -22.14 7.25
N ARG A 179 0.90 -22.02 6.63
CA ARG A 179 0.20 -23.13 5.95
C ARG A 179 1.04 -23.76 4.82
N LEU A 180 1.81 -22.94 4.14
CA LEU A 180 2.70 -23.39 3.04
C LEU A 180 4.07 -23.88 3.53
N GLY A 181 4.37 -23.79 4.82
CA GLY A 181 5.68 -24.14 5.38
C GLY A 181 6.80 -23.18 4.98
N LEU A 182 6.46 -21.95 4.62
CA LEU A 182 7.42 -20.93 4.12
C LEU A 182 7.94 -20.01 5.22
N ARG A 183 7.34 -20.00 6.43
CA ARG A 183 7.62 -19.03 7.49
C ARG A 183 9.10 -18.91 7.83
N GLU A 184 9.76 -20.04 8.06
CA GLU A 184 11.17 -20.10 8.49
C GLU A 184 12.16 -19.64 7.40
N ASN A 185 11.72 -19.63 6.13
CA ASN A 185 12.54 -19.22 4.99
C ASN A 185 12.06 -17.93 4.34
N THR A 186 11.25 -17.14 5.02
CA THR A 186 10.72 -15.88 4.52
C THR A 186 11.05 -14.74 5.46
N LEU A 187 11.83 -13.77 4.99
CA LEU A 187 12.02 -12.50 5.69
C LEU A 187 10.78 -11.61 5.48
N VAL A 188 10.07 -11.31 6.56
CA VAL A 188 8.93 -10.39 6.56
C VAL A 188 9.36 -9.05 7.13
N ILE A 189 9.16 -7.98 6.36
CA ILE A 189 9.44 -6.61 6.76
C ILE A 189 8.12 -5.84 6.80
N PHE A 190 7.79 -5.25 7.94
CA PHE A 190 6.68 -4.32 8.09
C PHE A 190 7.23 -2.92 8.36
N ALA A 191 6.80 -1.95 7.55
CA ALA A 191 7.24 -0.56 7.69
C ALA A 191 6.13 0.41 7.25
N SER A 192 6.11 1.59 7.86
CA SER A 192 5.35 2.72 7.34
C SER A 192 6.17 3.48 6.31
N ASP A 193 5.51 4.06 5.31
CA ASP A 193 6.15 4.90 4.28
C ASP A 193 6.54 6.29 4.82
N ASN A 194 5.86 6.76 5.88
CA ASN A 194 6.12 8.03 6.55
C ASN A 194 5.56 8.04 7.98
N GLY A 195 5.92 9.06 8.73
CA GLY A 195 5.31 9.34 10.03
C GLY A 195 3.84 9.69 9.93
N ALA A 196 3.18 9.78 11.08
CA ALA A 196 1.76 10.06 11.17
C ALA A 196 1.36 11.35 10.43
N ALA A 197 0.27 11.30 9.68
CA ALA A 197 -0.28 12.47 9.01
C ALA A 197 -0.80 13.49 10.04
N LYS A 198 -0.74 14.79 9.71
CA LYS A 198 -1.20 15.87 10.60
C LYS A 198 -2.67 15.73 11.04
N GLN A 199 -3.49 15.16 10.16
CA GLN A 199 -4.92 14.93 10.36
C GLN A 199 -5.25 13.59 11.05
N ALA A 200 -4.24 12.76 11.30
CA ALA A 200 -4.45 11.52 12.05
C ALA A 200 -4.94 11.84 13.47
N PRO A 201 -5.91 11.09 14.03
CA PRO A 201 -6.54 11.39 15.31
C PRO A 201 -5.67 10.98 16.51
N LEU A 202 -4.40 11.35 16.50
CA LEU A 202 -3.42 10.91 17.49
C LEU A 202 -3.72 11.41 18.90
N ALA A 203 -4.36 12.57 19.01
CA ALA A 203 -4.71 13.17 20.31
C ALA A 203 -5.72 12.29 21.07
N GLU A 204 -6.74 11.76 20.38
CA GLU A 204 -7.74 10.87 20.98
C GLU A 204 -7.18 9.47 21.24
N LEU A 205 -6.32 8.98 20.36
CA LEU A 205 -5.72 7.65 20.49
C LEU A 205 -4.55 7.59 21.49
N GLY A 206 -4.04 8.75 21.91
CA GLY A 206 -2.91 8.85 22.85
C GLY A 206 -1.60 8.25 22.36
N CYS A 207 -1.47 7.97 21.06
CA CYS A 207 -0.37 7.18 20.51
C CYS A 207 0.43 7.93 19.45
N LYS A 208 1.24 8.88 19.89
CA LYS A 208 2.28 9.46 19.03
C LYS A 208 3.58 8.64 19.07
N GLY A 209 3.72 7.74 20.03
CA GLY A 209 4.98 7.07 20.29
C GLY A 209 6.07 8.02 20.80
N SER A 210 7.31 7.55 20.87
CA SER A 210 8.49 8.32 21.30
C SER A 210 9.21 9.01 20.16
N LEU A 211 8.87 8.68 18.90
CA LEU A 211 9.53 9.24 17.72
C LEU A 211 9.08 10.67 17.46
N LYS A 212 10.03 11.51 17.05
CA LYS A 212 9.79 12.91 16.76
C LYS A 212 9.34 13.09 15.31
N GLY A 213 8.41 14.01 15.11
CA GLY A 213 7.98 14.43 13.76
C GLY A 213 6.62 13.94 13.36
N MET A 214 6.34 14.11 12.09
CA MET A 214 5.13 13.66 11.38
C MET A 214 5.37 13.71 9.87
N LYS A 215 4.44 13.18 9.09
CA LYS A 215 4.50 13.21 7.62
C LYS A 215 4.90 14.58 7.08
N GLY A 216 5.93 14.60 6.23
CA GLY A 216 6.48 15.82 5.62
C GLY A 216 7.53 16.55 6.46
N GLN A 217 7.91 16.04 7.62
CA GLN A 217 9.02 16.53 8.43
C GLN A 217 10.21 15.56 8.33
N LEU A 218 11.44 16.11 8.46
CA LEU A 218 12.68 15.34 8.35
C LEU A 218 13.13 14.86 9.75
N TYR A 219 12.34 13.98 10.33
CA TYR A 219 12.61 13.32 11.60
C TYR A 219 12.33 11.82 11.46
N GLU A 220 12.52 11.08 12.53
CA GLU A 220 12.39 9.62 12.59
C GLU A 220 10.96 9.09 12.70
N GLY A 221 9.96 9.97 12.95
CA GLY A 221 8.55 9.58 13.15
C GLY A 221 7.52 10.40 12.37
#